data_fd6f31aef8eb1dfbc7b348fd25814a13
#
_entry.id   fd6f31aef8eb1dfbc7b348fd25814a13
#
_cell.length_a   1.000
_cell.length_b   1.000
_cell.length_c   1.000
_cell.angle_alpha   90.00
_cell.angle_beta   90.00
_cell.angle_gamma   90.00
#
_symmetry.space_group_name_H-M   'P 1'
#
loop_
_entity.id
_entity.type
_entity.pdbx_description
1 polymer ?
#
loop_
_entity_poly.entity_id
_entity_poly.type
_entity_poly.pdbx_seq_one_letter_code
_entity_poly.pdbx_strand_id
1 'polypeptide(L)'
;INFSLLLYSQTDTEKSDFVNDIYNEALSNGNSYEWLDYLSNEIGGRLSGSINAERAVNWGKEELSLISDSVWLQPVMVPKWVRGAPEYAHIESSPGNTIFVPIAALGGSISTPSIGIRANVIEVKSFDELDVLGEEKIKGNIIFYNRPMNPTTINTFQAYGESVNQRTQGATYASKYGAVGVIVRSMSTASDDYPHTGSMYYNDLPLNKRIPAAAISTNGADLLSS
;
A
#
# COMPACT_ATOMS: atom_id res chain seq x y z
N ILE A 1 -27.57 30.12 -49.88
CA ILE A 1 -26.51 29.11 -49.85
C ILE A 1 -26.89 28.12 -48.76
N ASN A 2 -27.48 26.95 -49.16
CA ASN A 2 -27.81 25.86 -48.24
C ASN A 2 -26.53 25.06 -47.98
N PHE A 3 -26.02 25.08 -46.76
CA PHE A 3 -25.01 24.15 -46.29
C PHE A 3 -25.70 22.86 -45.80
N SER A 4 -25.76 21.85 -46.65
CA SER A 4 -26.14 20.50 -46.21
C SER A 4 -24.96 19.87 -45.44
N LEU A 5 -25.07 19.79 -44.14
CA LEU A 5 -24.19 18.96 -43.31
C LEU A 5 -24.52 17.48 -43.66
N LEU A 6 -23.65 16.84 -44.43
CA LEU A 6 -23.63 15.41 -44.59
C LEU A 6 -23.14 14.74 -43.27
N LEU A 7 -24.06 14.32 -42.44
CA LEU A 7 -23.78 13.45 -41.32
C LEU A 7 -23.51 12.06 -41.91
N TYR A 8 -22.24 11.68 -42.03
CA TYR A 8 -21.86 10.30 -42.29
C TYR A 8 -22.11 9.50 -41.01
N SER A 9 -23.20 8.71 -41.01
CA SER A 9 -23.39 7.64 -40.04
C SER A 9 -22.53 6.47 -40.50
N GLN A 10 -21.52 6.11 -39.72
CA GLN A 10 -20.76 4.87 -39.93
C GLN A 10 -21.72 3.67 -39.87
N THR A 11 -21.58 2.74 -40.79
CA THR A 11 -22.36 1.50 -40.80
C THR A 11 -21.88 0.60 -39.65
N ASP A 12 -22.75 -0.33 -39.19
CA ASP A 12 -22.37 -1.27 -38.12
C ASP A 12 -21.20 -2.17 -38.52
N THR A 13 -21.03 -2.44 -39.81
CA THR A 13 -19.90 -3.21 -40.35
C THR A 13 -18.58 -2.39 -40.23
N GLU A 14 -18.59 -1.10 -40.62
CA GLU A 14 -17.41 -0.22 -40.50
C GLU A 14 -16.96 -0.04 -39.06
N LYS A 15 -17.91 0.02 -38.12
CA LYS A 15 -17.60 0.07 -36.68
C LYS A 15 -16.99 -1.24 -36.18
N SER A 16 -17.50 -2.39 -36.65
CA SER A 16 -16.98 -3.71 -36.31
C SER A 16 -15.57 -3.90 -36.84
N ASP A 17 -15.30 -3.49 -38.08
CA ASP A 17 -13.99 -3.59 -38.72
C ASP A 17 -12.97 -2.70 -37.99
N PHE A 18 -13.36 -1.47 -37.64
CA PHE A 18 -12.51 -0.57 -36.87
C PHE A 18 -12.16 -1.13 -35.47
N VAL A 19 -13.12 -1.74 -34.78
CA VAL A 19 -12.87 -2.40 -33.49
C VAL A 19 -11.93 -3.58 -33.65
N ASN A 20 -12.11 -4.40 -34.70
CA ASN A 20 -11.21 -5.52 -35.00
C ASN A 20 -9.79 -5.05 -35.30
N ASP A 21 -9.62 -3.95 -36.02
CA ASP A 21 -8.31 -3.35 -36.32
C ASP A 21 -7.61 -2.90 -35.03
N ILE A 22 -8.34 -2.27 -34.08
CA ILE A 22 -7.78 -1.93 -32.76
C ILE A 22 -7.31 -3.17 -32.00
N TYR A 23 -8.11 -4.25 -31.99
CA TYR A 23 -7.72 -5.50 -31.34
C TYR A 23 -6.50 -6.12 -32.00
N ASN A 24 -6.46 -6.17 -33.31
CA ASN A 24 -5.33 -6.74 -34.07
C ASN A 24 -4.06 -5.94 -33.81
N GLU A 25 -4.12 -4.60 -33.81
CA GLU A 25 -2.99 -3.73 -33.53
C GLU A 25 -2.49 -3.96 -32.09
N ALA A 26 -3.40 -3.94 -31.10
CA ALA A 26 -3.04 -4.11 -29.70
C ALA A 26 -2.43 -5.48 -29.39
N LEU A 27 -2.88 -6.56 -30.06
CA LEU A 27 -2.38 -7.91 -29.86
C LEU A 27 -1.09 -8.20 -30.63
N SER A 28 -0.87 -7.54 -31.78
CA SER A 28 0.28 -7.80 -32.66
C SER A 28 1.44 -6.86 -32.46
N ASN A 29 1.14 -5.58 -32.14
CA ASN A 29 2.12 -4.50 -32.08
C ASN A 29 2.09 -3.73 -30.75
N GLY A 30 1.40 -4.27 -29.73
CA GLY A 30 1.29 -3.60 -28.44
C GLY A 30 2.61 -3.59 -27.67
N ASN A 31 3.02 -2.42 -27.16
CA ASN A 31 4.25 -2.22 -26.39
C ASN A 31 4.07 -2.40 -24.87
N SER A 32 2.92 -2.94 -24.44
CA SER A 32 2.59 -2.98 -23.00
C SER A 32 3.58 -3.81 -22.18
N TYR A 33 4.12 -4.88 -22.75
CA TYR A 33 5.11 -5.73 -22.08
C TYR A 33 6.46 -5.03 -21.93
N GLU A 34 6.95 -4.43 -22.99
CA GLU A 34 8.20 -3.67 -23.01
C GLU A 34 8.14 -2.46 -22.07
N TRP A 35 7.01 -1.76 -22.07
CA TRP A 35 6.79 -0.66 -21.13
C TRP A 35 6.74 -1.12 -19.67
N LEU A 36 6.09 -2.27 -19.40
CA LEU A 36 6.07 -2.84 -18.06
C LEU A 36 7.47 -3.29 -17.62
N ASP A 37 8.22 -3.93 -18.53
CA ASP A 37 9.59 -4.37 -18.27
C ASP A 37 10.48 -3.17 -17.91
N TYR A 38 10.47 -2.13 -18.71
CA TYR A 38 11.24 -0.91 -18.46
C TYR A 38 10.86 -0.24 -17.13
N LEU A 39 9.56 -0.07 -16.88
CA LEU A 39 9.06 0.51 -15.63
C LEU A 39 9.45 -0.31 -14.40
N SER A 40 9.47 -1.63 -14.53
CA SER A 40 9.70 -2.54 -13.40
C SER A 40 11.19 -2.77 -13.14
N ASN A 41 11.98 -2.96 -14.19
CA ASN A 41 13.36 -3.41 -14.09
C ASN A 41 14.38 -2.27 -14.24
N GLU A 42 14.09 -1.23 -15.06
CA GLU A 42 15.01 -0.11 -15.27
C GLU A 42 14.71 1.08 -14.35
N ILE A 43 13.44 1.40 -14.11
CA ILE A 43 13.04 2.47 -13.19
C ILE A 43 12.83 1.95 -11.76
N GLY A 44 12.16 0.81 -11.61
CA GLY A 44 11.91 0.18 -10.33
C GLY A 44 10.83 0.86 -9.49
N GLY A 45 10.98 0.78 -8.16
CA GLY A 45 10.00 1.32 -7.20
C GLY A 45 9.77 2.83 -7.35
N ARG A 46 8.51 3.26 -7.49
CA ARG A 46 8.11 4.64 -7.85
C ARG A 46 7.17 5.24 -6.81
N LEU A 47 7.64 5.33 -5.57
CA LEU A 47 6.87 6.02 -4.53
C LEU A 47 6.63 7.48 -4.92
N SER A 48 5.45 7.98 -4.57
CA SER A 48 5.05 9.37 -4.80
C SER A 48 6.13 10.35 -4.30
N GLY A 49 6.53 11.31 -5.14
CA GLY A 49 7.57 12.30 -4.82
C GLY A 49 9.01 11.74 -4.81
N SER A 50 9.24 10.50 -5.25
CA SER A 50 10.59 9.94 -5.41
C SER A 50 11.21 10.32 -6.75
N ILE A 51 12.53 10.22 -6.85
CA ILE A 51 13.27 10.42 -8.10
C ILE A 51 12.84 9.41 -9.19
N ASN A 52 12.50 8.18 -8.81
CA ASN A 52 12.03 7.19 -9.76
C ASN A 52 10.62 7.48 -10.27
N ALA A 53 9.75 8.10 -9.44
CA ALA A 53 8.46 8.60 -9.91
C ALA A 53 8.64 9.71 -10.96
N GLU A 54 9.57 10.65 -10.75
CA GLU A 54 9.90 11.69 -11.72
C GLU A 54 10.48 11.11 -13.01
N ARG A 55 11.41 10.13 -12.92
CA ARG A 55 11.92 9.41 -14.10
C ARG A 55 10.82 8.74 -14.90
N ALA A 56 9.88 8.07 -14.22
CA ALA A 56 8.75 7.41 -14.88
C ALA A 56 7.81 8.41 -15.59
N VAL A 57 7.58 9.58 -14.99
CA VAL A 57 6.75 10.64 -15.59
C VAL A 57 7.42 11.20 -16.85
N ASN A 58 8.73 11.46 -16.81
CA ASN A 58 9.47 11.98 -17.97
C ASN A 58 9.54 10.93 -19.08
N TRP A 59 9.84 9.68 -18.74
CA TRP A 59 9.81 8.57 -19.70
C TRP A 59 8.43 8.40 -20.34
N GLY A 60 7.37 8.40 -19.54
CA GLY A 60 6.00 8.31 -20.07
C GLY A 60 5.64 9.45 -21.02
N LYS A 61 6.14 10.67 -20.74
CA LYS A 61 6.00 11.80 -21.67
C LYS A 61 6.72 11.54 -23.01
N GLU A 62 7.93 11.00 -22.96
CA GLU A 62 8.72 10.67 -24.16
C GLU A 62 8.00 9.60 -25.01
N GLU A 63 7.57 8.49 -24.39
CA GLU A 63 6.85 7.41 -25.08
C GLU A 63 5.54 7.90 -25.71
N LEU A 64 4.74 8.65 -24.96
CA LEU A 64 3.47 9.20 -25.47
C LEU A 64 3.68 10.22 -26.58
N SER A 65 4.80 10.93 -26.61
CA SER A 65 5.12 11.89 -27.68
C SER A 65 5.36 11.22 -29.03
N LEU A 66 5.62 9.90 -29.06
CA LEU A 66 5.81 9.15 -30.30
C LEU A 66 4.48 8.80 -30.99
N ILE A 67 3.37 8.79 -30.23
CA ILE A 67 2.07 8.31 -30.71
C ILE A 67 0.92 9.31 -30.53
N SER A 68 1.21 10.52 -30.05
CA SER A 68 0.20 11.55 -29.75
C SER A 68 0.56 12.88 -30.41
N ASP A 69 -0.45 13.64 -30.85
CA ASP A 69 -0.27 14.96 -31.46
C ASP A 69 0.31 15.98 -30.48
N SER A 70 0.02 15.84 -29.19
CA SER A 70 0.58 16.72 -28.15
C SER A 70 0.59 16.03 -26.79
N VAL A 71 1.67 16.25 -26.03
CA VAL A 71 1.84 15.74 -24.66
C VAL A 71 2.38 16.86 -23.76
N TRP A 72 1.76 17.03 -22.59
CA TRP A 72 2.24 18.02 -21.60
C TRP A 72 2.21 17.42 -20.18
N LEU A 73 3.01 17.98 -19.29
CA LEU A 73 3.01 17.65 -17.87
C LEU A 73 2.19 18.69 -17.10
N GLN A 74 1.30 18.20 -16.24
CA GLN A 74 0.55 19.05 -15.31
C GLN A 74 1.20 18.95 -13.92
N PRO A 75 1.64 20.08 -13.32
CA PRO A 75 2.18 20.09 -11.96
C PRO A 75 1.13 19.66 -10.94
N VAL A 76 1.53 18.82 -10.02
CA VAL A 76 0.69 18.34 -8.92
C VAL A 76 1.51 18.23 -7.64
N MET A 77 0.95 18.70 -6.52
CA MET A 77 1.55 18.50 -5.19
C MET A 77 1.20 17.11 -4.65
N VAL A 78 2.21 16.33 -4.31
CA VAL A 78 2.05 14.98 -3.79
C VAL A 78 2.80 14.81 -2.46
N PRO A 79 2.28 13.98 -1.53
CA PRO A 79 3.03 13.62 -0.33
C PRO A 79 4.31 12.89 -0.70
N LYS A 80 5.43 13.26 -0.06
CA LYS A 80 6.69 12.54 -0.18
C LYS A 80 6.94 11.74 1.08
N TRP A 81 7.08 10.43 0.92
CA TRP A 81 7.53 9.53 1.97
C TRP A 81 8.71 8.71 1.46
N VAL A 82 9.73 8.56 2.28
CA VAL A 82 10.95 7.82 1.92
C VAL A 82 11.09 6.65 2.88
N ARG A 83 11.12 5.45 2.34
CA ARG A 83 11.49 4.26 3.09
C ARG A 83 12.97 4.37 3.46
N GLY A 84 13.28 4.23 4.73
CA GLY A 84 14.65 4.30 5.23
C GLY A 84 15.42 2.98 5.02
N ALA A 85 16.27 2.65 5.98
CA ALA A 85 16.93 1.35 6.04
C ALA A 85 15.92 0.23 6.23
N PRO A 86 16.27 -1.04 5.87
CA PRO A 86 15.40 -2.19 6.11
C PRO A 86 14.97 -2.27 7.59
N GLU A 87 13.69 -2.50 7.79
CA GLU A 87 13.08 -2.61 9.11
C GLU A 87 13.36 -4.00 9.69
N TYR A 88 13.41 -4.08 11.01
CA TYR A 88 13.55 -5.35 11.73
C TYR A 88 12.76 -5.36 13.01
N ALA A 89 12.31 -6.55 13.42
CA ALA A 89 11.70 -6.78 14.73
C ALA A 89 12.14 -8.13 15.30
N HIS A 90 12.11 -8.17 16.62
CA HIS A 90 12.35 -9.39 17.38
C HIS A 90 11.25 -9.56 18.42
N ILE A 91 10.71 -10.78 18.52
CA ILE A 91 9.88 -11.20 19.64
C ILE A 91 10.79 -11.68 20.74
N GLU A 92 10.67 -11.16 21.93
CA GLU A 92 11.35 -11.64 23.12
C GLU A 92 10.40 -12.48 23.97
N SER A 93 10.49 -13.79 23.85
CA SER A 93 9.65 -14.75 24.59
C SER A 93 10.06 -14.93 26.04
N SER A 94 11.35 -14.71 26.37
CA SER A 94 11.93 -14.68 27.69
C SER A 94 13.23 -13.86 27.68
N PRO A 95 13.71 -13.37 28.82
CA PRO A 95 14.92 -12.55 28.86
C PRO A 95 16.10 -13.18 28.11
N GLY A 96 16.57 -12.50 27.05
CA GLY A 96 17.67 -12.94 26.18
C GLY A 96 17.31 -13.96 25.11
N ASN A 97 16.07 -14.45 25.04
CA ASN A 97 15.59 -15.35 23.98
C ASN A 97 14.77 -14.56 22.98
N THR A 98 15.39 -14.18 21.87
CA THR A 98 14.77 -13.35 20.82
C THR A 98 14.61 -14.14 19.53
N ILE A 99 13.46 -13.97 18.88
CA ILE A 99 13.14 -14.57 17.60
C ILE A 99 12.96 -13.44 16.60
N PHE A 100 13.73 -13.44 15.52
CA PHE A 100 13.56 -12.48 14.42
C PHE A 100 12.24 -12.73 13.70
N VAL A 101 11.52 -11.64 13.39
CA VAL A 101 10.30 -11.68 12.56
C VAL A 101 10.37 -10.63 11.45
N PRO A 102 10.05 -11.00 10.21
CA PRO A 102 10.00 -10.06 9.10
C PRO A 102 8.89 -9.03 9.30
N ILE A 103 9.26 -7.76 9.22
CA ILE A 103 8.32 -6.63 9.21
C ILE A 103 8.64 -5.69 8.05
N ALA A 104 7.66 -4.89 7.64
CA ALA A 104 7.86 -3.77 6.71
C ALA A 104 7.05 -2.55 7.15
N ALA A 105 7.67 -1.39 7.24
CA ALA A 105 6.99 -0.16 7.62
C ALA A 105 5.80 0.13 6.71
N LEU A 106 4.70 0.58 7.28
CA LEU A 106 3.55 1.05 6.52
C LEU A 106 3.89 2.39 5.84
N GLY A 107 3.44 2.55 4.60
CA GLY A 107 3.69 3.77 3.82
C GLY A 107 3.04 4.98 4.49
N GLY A 108 3.85 5.96 4.85
CA GLY A 108 3.45 7.14 5.62
C GLY A 108 3.78 7.05 7.12
N SER A 109 4.26 5.90 7.62
CA SER A 109 4.70 5.76 9.02
C SER A 109 5.86 6.68 9.34
N ILE A 110 5.88 7.23 10.55
CA ILE A 110 7.09 7.84 11.11
C ILE A 110 8.12 6.78 11.51
N SER A 111 9.37 7.19 11.65
CA SER A 111 10.45 6.33 12.17
C SER A 111 10.29 6.05 13.66
N THR A 112 10.86 4.94 14.12
CA THR A 112 11.16 4.73 15.53
C THR A 112 12.29 5.68 15.99
N PRO A 113 12.48 5.91 17.30
CA PRO A 113 13.73 6.45 17.83
C PRO A 113 14.94 5.61 17.36
N SER A 114 16.12 6.22 17.35
CA SER A 114 17.36 5.55 16.89
C SER A 114 17.72 4.25 17.63
N ILE A 115 17.28 4.13 18.87
CA ILE A 115 17.47 2.92 19.70
C ILE A 115 16.34 1.89 19.49
N GLY A 116 15.37 2.16 18.61
CA GLY A 116 14.18 1.35 18.42
C GLY A 116 13.13 1.53 19.52
N ILE A 117 12.14 0.64 19.55
CA ILE A 117 11.09 0.56 20.58
C ILE A 117 11.08 -0.85 21.14
N ARG A 118 11.15 -0.98 22.47
CA ARG A 118 10.94 -2.22 23.19
C ARG A 118 9.79 -2.02 24.18
N ALA A 119 8.72 -2.79 24.01
CA ALA A 119 7.53 -2.71 24.85
C ALA A 119 6.77 -4.04 24.81
N ASN A 120 5.86 -4.24 25.75
CA ASN A 120 4.93 -5.36 25.68
C ASN A 120 3.99 -5.20 24.49
N VAL A 121 3.48 -6.33 24.00
CA VAL A 121 2.53 -6.37 22.89
C VAL A 121 1.14 -6.70 23.42
N ILE A 122 0.14 -5.96 22.94
CA ILE A 122 -1.26 -6.24 23.21
C ILE A 122 -1.93 -6.55 21.88
N GLU A 123 -2.42 -7.77 21.76
CA GLU A 123 -3.18 -8.23 20.59
C GLU A 123 -4.63 -7.73 20.66
N VAL A 124 -5.13 -7.23 19.54
CA VAL A 124 -6.53 -6.86 19.33
C VAL A 124 -6.96 -7.24 17.89
N LYS A 125 -8.24 -7.51 17.70
CA LYS A 125 -8.84 -7.84 16.40
C LYS A 125 -9.74 -6.74 15.85
N SER A 126 -10.06 -5.74 16.65
CA SER A 126 -10.90 -4.62 16.24
C SER A 126 -10.55 -3.33 16.99
N PHE A 127 -11.10 -2.21 16.53
CA PHE A 127 -11.03 -0.94 17.26
C PHE A 127 -11.91 -0.96 18.50
N ASP A 128 -13.02 -1.70 18.48
CA ASP A 128 -13.92 -1.83 19.64
C ASP A 128 -13.21 -2.55 20.80
N GLU A 129 -12.39 -3.59 20.50
CA GLU A 129 -11.57 -4.23 21.53
C GLU A 129 -10.54 -3.26 22.11
N LEU A 130 -9.95 -2.40 21.27
CA LEU A 130 -9.03 -1.36 21.72
C LEU A 130 -9.73 -0.36 22.64
N ASP A 131 -10.96 0.07 22.28
CA ASP A 131 -11.75 1.00 23.06
C ASP A 131 -12.12 0.42 24.44
N VAL A 132 -12.42 -0.88 24.50
CA VAL A 132 -12.71 -1.59 25.76
C VAL A 132 -11.48 -1.65 26.67
N LEU A 133 -10.28 -1.84 26.11
CA LEU A 133 -9.03 -1.88 26.89
C LEU A 133 -8.68 -0.51 27.47
N GLY A 134 -8.91 0.56 26.73
CA GLY A 134 -8.68 1.93 27.14
C GLY A 134 -7.23 2.28 27.43
N GLU A 135 -6.98 3.53 27.85
CA GLU A 135 -5.61 4.05 28.10
C GLU A 135 -4.87 3.26 29.18
N GLU A 136 -5.55 2.78 30.20
CA GLU A 136 -4.93 2.06 31.31
C GLU A 136 -4.15 0.82 30.88
N LYS A 137 -4.67 0.08 29.91
CA LYS A 137 -4.02 -1.13 29.37
C LYS A 137 -3.06 -0.86 28.22
N ILE A 138 -3.37 0.15 27.40
CA ILE A 138 -2.70 0.37 26.11
C ILE A 138 -1.45 1.23 26.26
N LYS A 139 -1.46 2.20 27.16
CA LYS A 139 -0.37 3.17 27.29
C LYS A 139 1.00 2.52 27.48
N GLY A 140 1.95 2.93 26.64
CA GLY A 140 3.33 2.42 26.68
C GLY A 140 3.54 1.07 26.03
N ASN A 141 2.49 0.44 25.47
CA ASN A 141 2.55 -0.85 24.81
C ASN A 141 2.51 -0.72 23.29
N ILE A 142 2.96 -1.75 22.57
CA ILE A 142 2.78 -1.92 21.14
C ILE A 142 1.43 -2.63 20.91
N ILE A 143 0.61 -2.10 20.01
CA ILE A 143 -0.64 -2.74 19.64
C ILE A 143 -0.43 -3.61 18.42
N PHE A 144 -0.82 -4.86 18.55
CA PHE A 144 -0.82 -5.84 17.46
C PHE A 144 -2.25 -6.05 16.96
N TYR A 145 -2.56 -5.50 15.78
CA TYR A 145 -3.82 -5.77 15.11
C TYR A 145 -3.74 -7.10 14.36
N ASN A 146 -4.41 -8.11 14.91
CA ASN A 146 -4.38 -9.50 14.41
C ASN A 146 -5.72 -9.95 13.84
N ARG A 147 -6.34 -9.16 12.96
CA ARG A 147 -7.51 -9.59 12.20
C ARG A 147 -7.07 -10.13 10.85
N PRO A 148 -7.18 -11.46 10.63
CA PRO A 148 -6.85 -12.06 9.36
C PRO A 148 -7.86 -11.67 8.27
N MET A 149 -7.43 -11.72 7.02
CA MET A 149 -8.32 -11.66 5.87
C MET A 149 -9.18 -12.94 5.84
N ASN A 150 -10.48 -12.81 5.61
CA ASN A 150 -11.40 -13.96 5.62
C ASN A 150 -11.12 -14.88 4.41
N PRO A 151 -10.64 -16.12 4.61
CA PRO A 151 -10.27 -17.02 3.52
C PRO A 151 -11.48 -17.63 2.80
N THR A 152 -12.68 -17.52 3.38
CA THR A 152 -13.91 -18.10 2.79
C THR A 152 -14.67 -17.12 1.89
N THR A 153 -14.29 -15.85 1.88
CA THR A 153 -14.92 -14.84 1.05
C THR A 153 -14.41 -14.97 -0.39
N ILE A 154 -15.30 -15.35 -1.31
CA ILE A 154 -14.96 -15.55 -2.74
C ILE A 154 -14.45 -14.25 -3.38
N ASN A 155 -15.09 -13.12 -3.03
CA ASN A 155 -14.62 -11.81 -3.51
C ASN A 155 -13.43 -11.34 -2.65
N THR A 156 -12.23 -11.47 -3.21
CA THR A 156 -10.98 -11.10 -2.53
C THR A 156 -10.94 -9.63 -2.10
N PHE A 157 -11.47 -8.71 -2.90
CA PHE A 157 -11.52 -7.29 -2.53
C PHE A 157 -12.47 -7.00 -1.38
N GLN A 158 -13.55 -7.76 -1.24
CA GLN A 158 -14.43 -7.68 -0.07
C GLN A 158 -13.68 -8.14 1.18
N ALA A 159 -13.04 -9.32 1.14
CA ALA A 159 -12.25 -9.84 2.26
C ALA A 159 -11.12 -8.87 2.69
N TYR A 160 -10.48 -8.25 1.71
CA TYR A 160 -9.47 -7.21 1.94
C TYR A 160 -10.08 -5.97 2.60
N GLY A 161 -11.21 -5.47 2.08
CA GLY A 161 -11.94 -4.31 2.59
C GLY A 161 -12.35 -4.45 4.06
N GLU A 162 -12.74 -5.66 4.46
CA GLU A 162 -13.12 -5.97 5.85
C GLU A 162 -11.94 -5.87 6.84
N SER A 163 -10.70 -5.99 6.36
CA SER A 163 -9.48 -5.99 7.19
C SER A 163 -8.64 -4.72 7.07
N VAL A 164 -8.79 -3.93 6.01
CA VAL A 164 -7.86 -2.85 5.64
C VAL A 164 -7.80 -1.69 6.63
N ASN A 165 -8.86 -1.42 7.40
CA ASN A 165 -8.89 -0.30 8.34
C ASN A 165 -7.86 -0.43 9.46
N GLN A 166 -7.51 -1.66 9.90
CA GLN A 166 -6.45 -1.90 10.90
C GLN A 166 -5.09 -1.39 10.41
N ARG A 167 -4.81 -1.48 9.09
CA ARG A 167 -3.61 -0.93 8.49
C ARG A 167 -3.69 0.57 8.31
N THR A 168 -4.77 1.05 7.69
CA THR A 168 -4.86 2.46 7.28
C THR A 168 -5.03 3.43 8.45
N GLN A 169 -5.67 3.00 9.53
CA GLN A 169 -6.04 3.86 10.66
C GLN A 169 -5.55 3.35 12.03
N GLY A 170 -5.02 2.14 12.11
CA GLY A 170 -4.65 1.50 13.38
C GLY A 170 -3.72 2.34 14.24
N ALA A 171 -2.69 2.95 13.64
CA ALA A 171 -1.76 3.82 14.38
C ALA A 171 -2.45 5.06 14.96
N THR A 172 -3.36 5.67 14.20
CA THR A 172 -4.14 6.84 14.66
C THR A 172 -5.06 6.47 15.82
N TYR A 173 -5.71 5.31 15.76
CA TYR A 173 -6.55 4.83 16.85
C TYR A 173 -5.75 4.47 18.10
N ALA A 174 -4.69 3.68 17.96
CA ALA A 174 -3.86 3.26 19.08
C ALA A 174 -3.17 4.44 19.80
N SER A 175 -2.77 5.46 19.05
CA SER A 175 -2.13 6.66 19.63
C SER A 175 -3.03 7.44 20.58
N LYS A 176 -4.35 7.37 20.40
CA LYS A 176 -5.33 8.02 21.31
C LYS A 176 -5.22 7.51 22.74
N TYR A 177 -4.82 6.25 22.90
CA TYR A 177 -4.67 5.55 24.17
C TYR A 177 -3.22 5.47 24.63
N GLY A 178 -2.30 6.18 23.96
CA GLY A 178 -0.90 6.27 24.39
C GLY A 178 -0.06 5.04 24.02
N ALA A 179 -0.45 4.26 23.02
CA ALA A 179 0.40 3.22 22.44
C ALA A 179 1.70 3.84 21.89
N VAL A 180 2.80 3.05 21.88
CA VAL A 180 4.12 3.50 21.41
C VAL A 180 4.48 3.01 20.01
N GLY A 181 3.72 2.08 19.48
CA GLY A 181 3.87 1.55 18.12
C GLY A 181 2.72 0.62 17.74
N VAL A 182 2.65 0.28 16.47
CA VAL A 182 1.62 -0.61 15.93
C VAL A 182 2.26 -1.64 15.01
N ILE A 183 1.88 -2.89 15.18
CA ILE A 183 2.14 -4.00 14.28
C ILE A 183 0.80 -4.46 13.70
N VAL A 184 0.74 -4.68 12.39
CA VAL A 184 -0.48 -5.10 11.69
C VAL A 184 -0.22 -6.41 10.97
N ARG A 185 -1.05 -7.43 11.21
CA ARG A 185 -1.04 -8.66 10.45
C ARG A 185 -1.17 -8.36 8.96
N SER A 186 -0.35 -8.97 8.14
CA SER A 186 -0.45 -8.89 6.67
C SER A 186 -1.83 -9.34 6.19
N MET A 187 -2.43 -8.52 5.32
CA MET A 187 -3.73 -8.83 4.69
C MET A 187 -3.49 -9.72 3.48
N SER A 188 -3.30 -11.00 3.78
CA SER A 188 -3.09 -12.06 2.80
C SER A 188 -3.72 -13.35 3.32
N THR A 189 -4.13 -14.22 2.42
CA THR A 189 -4.52 -15.61 2.72
C THR A 189 -3.36 -16.59 2.57
N ALA A 190 -2.20 -16.12 2.05
CA ALA A 190 -0.98 -16.90 2.01
C ALA A 190 -0.39 -17.04 3.42
N SER A 191 0.22 -18.20 3.70
CA SER A 191 1.02 -18.44 4.90
C SER A 191 2.49 -18.35 4.51
N ASP A 192 3.09 -17.19 4.74
CA ASP A 192 4.46 -16.88 4.32
C ASP A 192 5.15 -15.90 5.26
N ASP A 193 6.42 -15.61 4.98
CA ASP A 193 7.27 -14.69 5.75
C ASP A 193 7.41 -13.31 5.07
N TYR A 194 6.55 -13.00 4.10
CA TYR A 194 6.60 -11.73 3.37
C TYR A 194 5.58 -10.74 3.92
N PRO A 195 6.00 -9.65 4.60
CA PRO A 195 5.07 -8.63 5.09
C PRO A 195 4.35 -7.93 3.94
N HIS A 196 3.02 -7.94 3.96
CA HIS A 196 2.19 -7.19 3.04
C HIS A 196 1.99 -5.78 3.56
N THR A 197 2.81 -4.86 3.13
CA THR A 197 2.73 -3.44 3.48
C THR A 197 1.77 -2.67 2.57
N GLY A 198 1.45 -1.44 2.93
CA GLY A 198 0.63 -0.51 2.13
C GLY A 198 0.53 0.83 2.84
N SER A 199 -0.27 1.74 2.31
CA SER A 199 -0.43 3.08 2.87
C SER A 199 -1.20 3.08 4.18
N MET A 200 -0.80 3.98 5.07
CA MET A 200 -1.53 4.37 6.27
C MET A 200 -1.65 5.89 6.36
N TYR A 201 -2.55 6.38 7.20
CA TYR A 201 -2.82 7.80 7.34
C TYR A 201 -2.88 8.17 8.82
N TYR A 202 -2.20 9.28 9.18
CA TYR A 202 -2.34 9.87 10.51
C TYR A 202 -3.49 10.89 10.58
N ASN A 203 -4.12 11.21 9.43
CA ASN A 203 -5.13 12.27 9.32
C ASN A 203 -4.61 13.56 9.99
N ASP A 204 -5.43 14.19 10.81
CA ASP A 204 -5.10 15.43 11.53
C ASP A 204 -4.28 15.20 12.82
N LEU A 205 -3.76 13.99 13.04
CA LEU A 205 -2.99 13.68 14.23
C LEU A 205 -1.68 14.51 14.25
N PRO A 206 -1.45 15.34 15.28
CA PRO A 206 -0.23 16.13 15.41
C PRO A 206 1.02 15.25 15.39
N LEU A 207 2.14 15.78 14.88
CA LEU A 207 3.40 15.04 14.74
C LEU A 207 3.87 14.38 16.06
N ASN A 208 3.75 15.10 17.16
CA ASN A 208 4.16 14.61 18.50
C ASN A 208 3.23 13.52 19.08
N LYS A 209 2.14 13.20 18.41
CA LYS A 209 1.22 12.12 18.77
C LYS A 209 1.32 10.93 17.83
N ARG A 210 2.03 11.06 16.71
CA ARG A 210 2.19 9.97 15.75
C ARG A 210 3.10 8.90 16.32
N ILE A 211 2.78 7.66 16.05
CA ILE A 211 3.52 6.47 16.46
C ILE A 211 3.90 5.64 15.24
N PRO A 212 5.05 4.95 15.24
CA PRO A 212 5.45 4.10 14.12
C PRO A 212 4.53 2.89 13.94
N ALA A 213 4.40 2.46 12.68
CA ALA A 213 3.56 1.34 12.32
C ALA A 213 4.20 0.49 11.22
N ALA A 214 4.13 -0.83 11.37
CA ALA A 214 4.64 -1.80 10.41
C ALA A 214 3.67 -2.97 10.20
N ALA A 215 3.73 -3.58 9.02
CA ALA A 215 3.12 -4.88 8.78
C ALA A 215 4.07 -6.00 9.24
N ILE A 216 3.53 -7.08 9.79
CA ILE A 216 4.21 -8.33 10.06
C ILE A 216 3.72 -9.41 9.09
N SER A 217 4.57 -10.36 8.70
CA SER A 217 4.17 -11.49 7.87
C SER A 217 3.07 -12.34 8.53
N THR A 218 2.38 -13.17 7.77
CA THR A 218 1.34 -14.05 8.32
C THR A 218 1.91 -15.07 9.29
N ASN A 219 3.05 -15.70 8.97
CA ASN A 219 3.75 -16.59 9.88
C ASN A 219 4.25 -15.88 11.13
N GLY A 220 4.82 -14.67 10.96
CA GLY A 220 5.26 -13.85 12.09
C GLY A 220 4.09 -13.40 12.99
N ALA A 221 2.93 -13.15 12.43
CA ALA A 221 1.72 -12.83 13.18
C ALA A 221 1.20 -14.01 13.99
N ASP A 222 1.22 -15.21 13.42
CA ASP A 222 0.84 -16.46 14.13
C ASP A 222 1.83 -16.76 15.27
N LEU A 223 3.12 -16.54 15.03
CA LEU A 223 4.14 -16.69 16.07
C LEU A 223 3.98 -15.65 17.20
N LEU A 224 3.64 -14.39 16.86
CA LEU A 224 3.46 -13.35 17.86
C LEU A 224 2.20 -13.56 18.71
N SER A 225 1.20 -14.28 18.18
CA SER A 225 -0.07 -14.60 18.83
C SER A 225 -0.01 -15.87 19.69
N SER A 226 1.04 -16.72 19.54
CA SER A 226 1.20 -17.98 20.27
C SER A 226 1.83 -17.78 21.65
#